data_27d967967a4f0aa8c638a4715374bf6d
#
_entry.id   27d967967a4f0aa8c638a4715374bf6d
#
_cell.length_a   1.000
_cell.length_b   1.000
_cell.length_c   1.000
_cell.angle_alpha   90.00
_cell.angle_beta   90.00
_cell.angle_gamma   90.00
#
_symmetry.space_group_name_H-M   'P 1'
#
loop_
_entity.id
_entity.type
_entity.pdbx_description
1 polymer ?
#
loop_
_entity_poly.entity_id
_entity_poly.type
_entity_poly.pdbx_seq_one_letter_code
_entity_poly.pdbx_strand_id
1 'polypeptide(L)'
;MTIREAESKDALALSSLLGQLGYPTSKSSSLKKISAYSQPGYKMLMAESDQKVIGFIALHWYVSPHLPGPIGRITAFCMDETVRGQGKGTILLDAAERFFKKLDCFKIEVTSNLKRTRTHQYYANLGYEQISKHFVKFLKKH
;
A
#
# COMPACT_ATOMS: atom_id res chain seq x y z
N MET A 1 -11.09 -6.46 13.74
CA MET A 1 -10.36 -5.50 12.91
C MET A 1 -11.28 -4.97 11.83
N THR A 2 -11.28 -3.67 11.65
CA THR A 2 -12.11 -2.99 10.64
C THR A 2 -11.21 -2.37 9.59
N ILE A 3 -11.60 -2.46 8.32
CA ILE A 3 -10.87 -1.84 7.22
C ILE A 3 -11.76 -0.75 6.64
N ARG A 4 -11.22 0.45 6.54
CA ARG A 4 -11.94 1.63 6.06
C ARG A 4 -11.02 2.56 5.28
N GLU A 5 -11.61 3.48 4.54
CA GLU A 5 -10.84 4.50 3.84
C GLU A 5 -10.15 5.45 4.83
N ALA A 6 -8.96 5.93 4.45
CA ALA A 6 -8.22 6.90 5.25
C ALA A 6 -8.96 8.23 5.31
N GLU A 7 -8.88 8.87 6.47
CA GLU A 7 -9.45 10.17 6.74
C GLU A 7 -8.35 11.11 7.25
N SER A 8 -8.61 12.41 7.22
CA SER A 8 -7.63 13.41 7.67
C SER A 8 -7.18 13.20 9.13
N LYS A 9 -8.06 12.67 9.98
CA LYS A 9 -7.72 12.33 11.38
C LYS A 9 -6.63 11.27 11.50
N ASP A 10 -6.35 10.53 10.43
CA ASP A 10 -5.36 9.45 10.41
C ASP A 10 -3.93 9.93 10.13
N ALA A 11 -3.72 11.22 9.96
CA ALA A 11 -2.42 11.76 9.53
C ALA A 11 -1.28 11.39 10.50
N LEU A 12 -1.52 11.44 11.80
CA LEU A 12 -0.49 11.09 12.78
C LEU A 12 -0.18 9.60 12.77
N ALA A 13 -1.21 8.76 12.65
CA ALA A 13 -1.03 7.31 12.54
C ALA A 13 -0.26 6.96 11.26
N LEU A 14 -0.58 7.58 10.14
CA LEU A 14 0.13 7.37 8.88
C LEU A 14 1.59 7.79 9.00
N SER A 15 1.86 8.92 9.65
CA SER A 15 3.23 9.39 9.90
C SER A 15 4.04 8.34 10.67
N SER A 16 3.46 7.75 11.72
CA SER A 16 4.09 6.69 12.49
C SER A 16 4.40 5.46 11.62
N LEU A 17 3.44 5.01 10.84
CA LEU A 17 3.59 3.83 9.99
C LEU A 17 4.62 4.05 8.88
N LEU A 18 4.63 5.22 8.27
CA LEU A 18 5.64 5.56 7.26
C LEU A 18 7.04 5.59 7.87
N GLY A 19 7.18 6.08 9.10
CA GLY A 19 8.45 6.02 9.83
C GLY A 19 8.92 4.58 10.03
N GLN A 20 8.02 3.69 10.43
CA GLN A 20 8.34 2.26 10.59
C GLN A 20 8.74 1.60 9.27
N LEU A 21 8.15 2.06 8.17
CA LEU A 21 8.47 1.56 6.83
C LEU A 21 9.84 2.06 6.34
N GLY A 22 10.43 3.05 7.00
CA GLY A 22 11.73 3.61 6.65
C GLY A 22 11.66 4.95 5.95
N TYR A 23 10.51 5.59 5.92
CA TYR A 23 10.28 6.87 5.27
C TYR A 23 9.74 7.91 6.26
N PRO A 24 10.62 8.51 7.08
CA PRO A 24 10.19 9.53 8.04
C PRO A 24 9.38 10.61 7.36
N THR A 25 8.18 10.83 7.86
CA THR A 25 7.20 11.72 7.21
C THR A 25 6.49 12.52 8.30
N SER A 26 6.39 13.84 8.13
CA SER A 26 5.69 14.69 9.08
C SER A 26 4.19 14.46 9.03
N LYS A 27 3.50 14.86 10.10
CA LYS A 27 2.03 14.84 10.12
C LYS A 27 1.46 15.67 8.98
N SER A 28 2.04 16.84 8.72
CA SER A 28 1.59 17.74 7.65
C SER A 28 1.73 17.08 6.27
N SER A 29 2.87 16.42 6.01
CA SER A 29 3.08 15.71 4.75
C SER A 29 2.15 14.51 4.63
N SER A 30 1.91 13.78 5.73
CA SER A 30 0.98 12.65 5.76
C SER A 30 -0.44 13.10 5.43
N LEU A 31 -0.86 14.26 5.94
CA LEU A 31 -2.16 14.83 5.62
C LEU A 31 -2.31 15.10 4.12
N LYS A 32 -1.27 15.64 3.49
CA LYS A 32 -1.26 15.88 2.04
C LYS A 32 -1.36 14.57 1.25
N LYS A 33 -0.72 13.52 1.72
CA LYS A 33 -0.76 12.20 1.07
C LYS A 33 -2.15 11.58 1.18
N ILE A 34 -2.81 11.72 2.32
CA ILE A 34 -4.18 11.25 2.48
C ILE A 34 -5.11 11.98 1.50
N SER A 35 -4.94 13.29 1.37
CA SER A 35 -5.71 14.08 0.40
C SER A 35 -5.45 13.61 -1.04
N ALA A 36 -4.19 13.37 -1.39
CA ALA A 36 -3.83 12.89 -2.73
C ALA A 36 -4.46 11.53 -3.02
N TYR A 37 -4.53 10.65 -2.03
CA TYR A 37 -5.09 9.30 -2.18
C TYR A 37 -6.62 9.26 -2.08
N SER A 38 -7.28 10.41 -1.97
CA SER A 38 -8.73 10.50 -2.09
C SER A 38 -9.18 10.96 -3.48
N GLN A 39 -8.22 11.18 -4.40
CA GLN A 39 -8.51 11.57 -5.78
C GLN A 39 -8.82 10.35 -6.66
N PRO A 40 -9.47 10.53 -7.84
CA PRO A 40 -9.72 9.43 -8.77
C PRO A 40 -8.44 8.67 -9.13
N GLY A 41 -8.50 7.34 -9.15
CA GLY A 41 -7.35 6.50 -9.43
C GLY A 41 -6.51 6.15 -8.21
N TYR A 42 -6.93 6.59 -7.03
CA TYR A 42 -6.20 6.38 -5.79
C TYR A 42 -7.14 5.96 -4.67
N LYS A 43 -6.63 5.19 -3.73
CA LYS A 43 -7.34 4.84 -2.51
C LYS A 43 -6.32 4.45 -1.44
N MET A 44 -6.57 4.85 -0.21
CA MET A 44 -5.78 4.42 0.94
C MET A 44 -6.72 3.81 1.96
N LEU A 45 -6.42 2.57 2.37
CA LEU A 45 -7.20 1.86 3.37
C LEU A 45 -6.43 1.80 4.68
N MET A 46 -7.15 2.02 5.78
CA MET A 46 -6.64 1.88 7.13
C MET A 46 -7.21 0.62 7.76
N ALA A 47 -6.36 -0.13 8.44
CA ALA A 47 -6.78 -1.22 9.32
C ALA A 47 -6.86 -0.68 10.73
N GLU A 48 -8.02 -0.85 11.37
CA GLU A 48 -8.29 -0.32 12.70
C GLU A 48 -8.72 -1.45 13.62
N SER A 49 -8.16 -1.47 14.83
CA SER A 49 -8.51 -2.42 15.88
C SER A 49 -8.57 -1.67 17.19
N ASP A 50 -9.68 -1.86 17.94
CA ASP A 50 -9.90 -1.17 19.22
C ASP A 50 -9.72 0.35 19.09
N GLN A 51 -10.28 0.94 18.03
CA GLN A 51 -10.23 2.37 17.73
C GLN A 51 -8.81 2.91 17.45
N LYS A 52 -7.86 2.03 17.18
CA LYS A 52 -6.49 2.39 16.87
C LYS A 52 -6.12 1.90 15.48
N VAL A 53 -5.52 2.76 14.67
CA VAL A 53 -4.98 2.37 13.37
C VAL A 53 -3.75 1.50 13.58
N ILE A 54 -3.78 0.29 13.01
CA ILE A 54 -2.70 -0.69 13.15
C ILE A 54 -2.00 -1.00 11.83
N GLY A 55 -2.44 -0.39 10.74
CA GLY A 55 -1.82 -0.60 9.43
C GLY A 55 -2.49 0.22 8.35
N PHE A 56 -1.82 0.32 7.21
CA PHE A 56 -2.39 0.97 6.03
C PHE A 56 -1.90 0.29 4.76
N ILE A 57 -2.68 0.46 3.69
CA ILE A 57 -2.27 0.07 2.35
C ILE A 57 -2.72 1.16 1.37
N ALA A 58 -1.79 1.59 0.52
CA ALA A 58 -2.02 2.65 -0.45
C ALA A 58 -2.11 2.04 -1.85
N LEU A 59 -3.15 2.40 -2.59
CA LEU A 59 -3.51 1.80 -3.86
C LEU A 59 -3.59 2.87 -4.94
N HIS A 60 -3.17 2.48 -6.14
CA HIS A 60 -3.30 3.29 -7.34
C HIS A 60 -3.69 2.36 -8.49
N TRP A 61 -4.49 2.84 -9.43
CA TRP A 61 -4.80 2.07 -10.63
C TRP A 61 -4.83 2.98 -11.83
N TYR A 62 -4.45 2.43 -12.97
CA TYR A 62 -4.29 3.21 -14.19
C TYR A 62 -4.44 2.31 -15.41
N VAL A 63 -4.78 2.91 -16.53
CA VAL A 63 -4.91 2.22 -17.81
C VAL A 63 -3.58 2.25 -18.54
N SER A 64 -3.19 1.11 -19.12
CA SER A 64 -2.02 1.01 -19.97
C SER A 64 -2.49 0.61 -21.37
N PRO A 65 -2.00 1.28 -22.45
CA PRO A 65 -2.57 1.06 -23.77
C PRO A 65 -2.38 -0.34 -24.35
N HIS A 66 -1.41 -1.10 -23.85
CA HIS A 66 -1.10 -2.43 -24.36
C HIS A 66 -1.69 -3.58 -23.56
N LEU A 67 -2.48 -3.30 -22.53
CA LEU A 67 -3.05 -4.34 -21.67
C LEU A 67 -4.58 -4.30 -21.70
N PRO A 68 -5.24 -5.45 -21.50
CA PRO A 68 -6.70 -5.55 -21.66
C PRO A 68 -7.53 -4.94 -20.53
N GLY A 69 -6.91 -4.50 -19.45
CA GLY A 69 -7.61 -3.89 -18.31
C GLY A 69 -6.70 -3.00 -17.49
N PRO A 70 -7.24 -2.28 -16.52
CA PRO A 70 -6.43 -1.45 -15.65
C PRO A 70 -5.39 -2.25 -14.89
N ILE A 71 -4.31 -1.59 -14.51
CA ILE A 71 -3.27 -2.15 -13.64
C ILE A 71 -3.52 -1.62 -12.24
N GLY A 72 -3.67 -2.52 -11.27
CA GLY A 72 -3.68 -2.16 -9.86
C GLY A 72 -2.27 -2.13 -9.33
N ARG A 73 -1.94 -1.12 -8.51
CA ARG A 73 -0.61 -1.00 -7.91
C ARG A 73 -0.72 -0.75 -6.42
N ILE A 74 0.00 -1.55 -5.65
CA ILE A 74 0.18 -1.31 -4.23
C ILE A 74 1.44 -0.46 -4.08
N THR A 75 1.26 0.80 -3.70
CA THR A 75 2.35 1.77 -3.63
C THR A 75 3.02 1.81 -2.27
N ALA A 76 2.30 1.42 -1.22
CA ALA A 76 2.84 1.29 0.13
C ALA A 76 1.94 0.37 0.96
N PHE A 77 2.55 -0.38 1.87
CA PHE A 77 1.83 -1.32 2.72
C PHE A 77 2.66 -1.52 3.98
N CYS A 78 2.07 -1.24 5.12
CA CYS A 78 2.77 -1.36 6.41
C CYS A 78 1.79 -1.70 7.52
N MET A 79 2.11 -2.72 8.32
CA MET A 79 1.43 -3.00 9.57
C MET A 79 2.28 -2.49 10.72
N ASP A 80 1.64 -1.99 11.77
CA ASP A 80 2.33 -1.58 12.99
C ASP A 80 3.19 -2.74 13.51
N GLU A 81 4.39 -2.43 13.96
CA GLU A 81 5.35 -3.45 14.43
C GLU A 81 4.81 -4.29 15.59
N THR A 82 3.90 -3.73 16.40
CA THR A 82 3.30 -4.45 17.54
C THR A 82 2.33 -5.54 17.14
N VAL A 83 1.87 -5.55 15.89
CA VAL A 83 0.88 -6.55 15.40
C VAL A 83 1.41 -7.41 14.27
N ARG A 84 2.68 -7.28 13.90
CA ARG A 84 3.27 -8.10 12.84
C ARG A 84 3.31 -9.57 13.24
N GLY A 85 3.18 -10.46 12.25
CA GLY A 85 3.19 -11.89 12.48
C GLY A 85 1.86 -12.48 12.97
N GLN A 86 0.79 -11.68 13.03
CA GLN A 86 -0.52 -12.12 13.48
C GLN A 86 -1.53 -12.35 12.33
N GLY A 87 -1.06 -12.28 11.08
CA GLY A 87 -1.92 -12.49 9.91
C GLY A 87 -2.82 -11.32 9.54
N LYS A 88 -2.76 -10.21 10.27
CA LYS A 88 -3.62 -9.04 10.00
C LYS A 88 -3.25 -8.33 8.71
N GLY A 89 -1.97 -8.34 8.34
CA GLY A 89 -1.52 -7.77 7.09
C GLY A 89 -2.12 -8.50 5.88
N THR A 90 -2.24 -9.81 5.96
CA THR A 90 -2.85 -10.61 4.90
C THR A 90 -4.32 -10.26 4.72
N ILE A 91 -5.04 -9.96 5.80
CA ILE A 91 -6.43 -9.53 5.73
C ILE A 91 -6.55 -8.18 5.01
N LEU A 92 -5.63 -7.25 5.31
CA LEU A 92 -5.62 -5.94 4.66
C LEU A 92 -5.26 -6.06 3.18
N LEU A 93 -4.26 -6.88 2.85
CA LEU A 93 -3.89 -7.14 1.46
C LEU A 93 -5.04 -7.78 0.68
N ASP A 94 -5.74 -8.73 1.29
CA ASP A 94 -6.89 -9.39 0.67
C ASP A 94 -8.00 -8.37 0.35
N ALA A 95 -8.23 -7.40 1.23
CA ALA A 95 -9.20 -6.33 0.96
C ALA A 95 -8.79 -5.50 -0.25
N ALA A 96 -7.49 -5.21 -0.39
CA ALA A 96 -6.97 -4.50 -1.55
C ALA A 96 -7.16 -5.30 -2.83
N GLU A 97 -6.86 -6.60 -2.80
CA GLU A 97 -7.03 -7.48 -3.97
C GLU A 97 -8.48 -7.55 -4.40
N ARG A 98 -9.40 -7.66 -3.45
CA ARG A 98 -10.84 -7.67 -3.76
C ARG A 98 -11.29 -6.35 -4.39
N PHE A 99 -10.74 -5.24 -3.93
CA PHE A 99 -11.03 -3.93 -4.51
C PHE A 99 -10.57 -3.87 -5.97
N PHE A 100 -9.35 -4.31 -6.26
CA PHE A 100 -8.84 -4.34 -7.62
C PHE A 100 -9.63 -5.29 -8.53
N LYS A 101 -10.09 -6.41 -7.99
CA LYS A 101 -10.95 -7.34 -8.75
C LYS A 101 -12.28 -6.68 -9.14
N LYS A 102 -12.87 -5.89 -8.25
CA LYS A 102 -14.10 -5.15 -8.54
C LYS A 102 -13.90 -4.11 -9.64
N LEU A 103 -12.70 -3.56 -9.76
CA LEU A 103 -12.34 -2.60 -10.81
C LEU A 103 -11.97 -3.30 -12.12
N ASP A 104 -12.01 -4.62 -12.17
CA ASP A 104 -11.65 -5.42 -13.32
C ASP A 104 -10.18 -5.24 -13.73
N CYS A 105 -9.31 -5.04 -12.77
CA CYS A 105 -7.88 -4.91 -13.03
C CYS A 105 -7.32 -6.20 -13.63
N PHE A 106 -6.44 -6.02 -14.64
CA PHE A 106 -5.77 -7.14 -15.31
C PHE A 106 -4.75 -7.81 -14.40
N LYS A 107 -4.02 -7.01 -13.62
CA LYS A 107 -2.99 -7.50 -12.71
C LYS A 107 -2.79 -6.53 -11.56
N ILE A 108 -2.09 -7.00 -10.53
CA ILE A 108 -1.67 -6.17 -9.39
C ILE A 108 -0.15 -6.17 -9.35
N GLU A 109 0.45 -4.98 -9.27
CA GLU A 109 1.89 -4.80 -9.13
C GLU A 109 2.23 -4.31 -7.73
N VAL A 110 3.31 -4.84 -7.17
CA VAL A 110 3.86 -4.39 -5.90
C VAL A 110 5.34 -4.14 -6.10
N THR A 111 5.84 -2.98 -5.65
CA THR A 111 7.26 -2.68 -5.67
C THR A 111 7.83 -2.88 -4.26
N SER A 112 8.88 -3.70 -4.14
CA SER A 112 9.56 -3.94 -2.88
C SER A 112 11.07 -3.78 -3.08
N ASN A 113 11.73 -3.22 -2.06
CA ASN A 113 13.18 -3.06 -2.08
C ASN A 113 13.85 -4.44 -2.10
N LEU A 114 14.89 -4.60 -2.93
CA LEU A 114 15.65 -5.86 -3.06
C LEU A 114 16.22 -6.35 -1.73
N LYS A 115 16.47 -5.47 -0.78
CA LYS A 115 17.00 -5.84 0.55
C LYS A 115 15.95 -6.44 1.48
N ARG A 116 14.66 -6.41 1.11
CA ARG A 116 13.55 -6.92 1.93
C ARG A 116 13.23 -8.36 1.54
N THR A 117 14.14 -9.28 1.80
CA THR A 117 13.96 -10.69 1.40
C THR A 117 12.73 -11.35 2.03
N ARG A 118 12.42 -11.03 3.29
CA ARG A 118 11.21 -11.55 3.94
C ARG A 118 9.93 -11.07 3.25
N THR A 119 9.91 -9.82 2.81
CA THR A 119 8.78 -9.24 2.09
C THR A 119 8.61 -9.93 0.74
N HIS A 120 9.71 -10.19 0.04
CA HIS A 120 9.67 -10.92 -1.23
C HIS A 120 9.09 -12.32 -1.04
N GLN A 121 9.51 -13.03 0.00
CA GLN A 121 9.00 -14.37 0.29
C GLN A 121 7.51 -14.32 0.67
N TYR A 122 7.09 -13.29 1.40
CA TYR A 122 5.70 -13.07 1.76
C TYR A 122 4.83 -12.97 0.51
N TYR A 123 5.22 -12.12 -0.45
CA TYR A 123 4.46 -11.97 -1.68
C TYR A 123 4.49 -13.23 -2.54
N ALA A 124 5.62 -13.90 -2.64
CA ALA A 124 5.73 -15.15 -3.39
C ALA A 124 4.77 -16.22 -2.84
N ASN A 125 4.67 -16.32 -1.51
CA ASN A 125 3.77 -17.27 -0.86
C ASN A 125 2.29 -16.97 -1.13
N LEU A 126 1.96 -15.74 -1.52
CA LEU A 126 0.60 -15.31 -1.84
C LEU A 126 0.32 -15.30 -3.34
N GLY A 127 1.22 -15.88 -4.14
CA GLY A 127 1.01 -16.03 -5.58
C GLY A 127 1.52 -14.88 -6.43
N TYR A 128 2.30 -13.97 -5.86
CA TYR A 128 2.93 -12.90 -6.64
C TYR A 128 4.23 -13.39 -7.25
N GLU A 129 4.45 -13.05 -8.52
CA GLU A 129 5.64 -13.43 -9.27
C GLU A 129 6.53 -12.21 -9.53
N GLN A 130 7.83 -12.40 -9.43
CA GLN A 130 8.79 -11.34 -9.76
C GLN A 130 9.17 -11.48 -11.23
N ILE A 131 8.47 -10.78 -12.13
CA ILE A 131 8.60 -10.98 -13.57
C ILE A 131 9.15 -9.78 -14.35
N SER A 132 9.33 -8.62 -13.70
CA SER A 132 9.81 -7.44 -14.41
C SER A 132 10.89 -6.71 -13.63
N LYS A 133 11.75 -6.02 -14.36
CA LYS A 133 12.77 -5.13 -13.80
C LYS A 133 12.37 -3.69 -14.12
N HIS A 134 12.57 -2.82 -13.15
CA HIS A 134 12.33 -1.39 -13.32
C HIS A 134 13.63 -0.67 -13.59
N PHE A 135 13.60 0.28 -14.52
CA PHE A 135 14.69 1.22 -14.73
C PHE A 135 14.26 2.52 -14.07
N VAL A 136 15.10 3.07 -13.19
CA VAL A 136 14.77 4.28 -12.44
C VAL A 136 15.84 5.33 -12.65
N LYS A 137 15.41 6.55 -12.94
CA LYS A 137 16.28 7.71 -12.99
C LYS A 137 15.70 8.76 -12.04
N PHE A 138 16.44 9.09 -11.00
CA PHE A 138 16.00 10.10 -10.05
C PHE A 138 16.15 11.50 -10.67
N LEU A 139 15.08 12.27 -10.66
CA LEU A 139 15.07 13.64 -11.17
C LEU A 139 15.31 14.66 -10.06
N LYS A 140 15.22 14.23 -8.81
CA LYS A 140 15.49 15.03 -7.62
C LYS A 140 16.35 14.23 -6.67
N LYS A 141 17.10 14.92 -5.83
CA LYS A 141 17.87 14.28 -4.77
C LYS A 141 16.90 13.65 -3.77
N HIS A 142 17.23 12.44 -3.31
CA HIS A 142 16.36 11.70 -2.39
C HIS A 142 17.14 11.14 -1.21
#